data_2f2cf2f2e77ec9b73c4964b06213dea6
#
_entry.id   2f2cf2f2e77ec9b73c4964b06213dea6
#
_cell.length_a   1.000
_cell.length_b   1.000
_cell.length_c   1.000
_cell.angle_alpha   90.00
_cell.angle_beta   90.00
_cell.angle_gamma   90.00
#
_symmetry.space_group_name_H-M   'P 1'
#
loop_
_entity.id
_entity.type
_entity.pdbx_description
1 polymer ?
#
loop_
_entity_poly.entity_id
_entity_poly.type
_entity_poly.pdbx_seq_one_letter_code
_entity_poly.pdbx_strand_id
1 'polypeptide(L)'
;MSFVEILKVIVLGMVEGFTEWLPISSTGHMILVDEIIHLEVSEAFREVFMVVIQLGAILAVLVLYFHRLNPFSPRKSDAQKRGTLRLWMKIVVACIPAAVVGLPLDNFMNRLMNGYVVSAMLILYGVFFIVLENRKT
;
A
#
# COMPACT_ATOMS: atom_id res chain seq x y z
N MET A 1 -21.89 11.25 9.18
CA MET A 1 -21.44 11.26 7.77
C MET A 1 -22.65 11.40 6.87
N SER A 2 -22.59 12.29 5.90
CA SER A 2 -23.64 12.42 4.87
C SER A 2 -23.56 11.23 3.90
N PHE A 3 -24.63 11.01 3.12
CA PHE A 3 -24.62 9.98 2.07
C PHE A 3 -23.49 10.22 1.04
N VAL A 4 -23.22 11.48 0.73
CA VAL A 4 -22.12 11.87 -0.18
C VAL A 4 -20.77 11.48 0.39
N GLU A 5 -20.52 11.68 1.69
CA GLU A 5 -19.26 11.26 2.32
C GLU A 5 -19.08 9.73 2.30
N ILE A 6 -20.16 8.98 2.44
CA ILE A 6 -20.11 7.51 2.32
C ILE A 6 -19.69 7.11 0.89
N LEU A 7 -20.22 7.76 -0.13
CA LEU A 7 -19.81 7.50 -1.52
C LEU A 7 -18.33 7.84 -1.76
N LYS A 8 -17.84 8.95 -1.23
CA LYS A 8 -16.42 9.32 -1.30
C LYS A 8 -15.52 8.28 -0.64
N VAL A 9 -15.90 7.79 0.54
CA VAL A 9 -15.20 6.69 1.25
C VAL A 9 -15.15 5.42 0.40
N ILE A 10 -16.27 5.06 -0.25
CA ILE A 10 -16.31 3.89 -1.14
C ILE A 10 -15.36 4.09 -2.34
N VAL A 11 -15.36 5.26 -2.97
CA VAL A 11 -14.45 5.58 -4.08
C VAL A 11 -12.99 5.46 -3.65
N LEU A 12 -12.62 6.04 -2.51
CA LEU A 12 -11.26 5.94 -1.96
C LEU A 12 -10.90 4.48 -1.66
N GLY A 13 -11.80 3.70 -1.07
CA GLY A 13 -11.59 2.29 -0.83
C GLY A 13 -11.39 1.46 -2.11
N MET A 14 -12.10 1.81 -3.20
CA MET A 14 -11.86 1.18 -4.51
C MET A 14 -10.50 1.58 -5.09
N VAL A 15 -10.11 2.84 -5.00
CA VAL A 15 -8.79 3.31 -5.45
C VAL A 15 -7.69 2.56 -4.70
N GLU A 16 -7.77 2.48 -3.38
CA GLU A 16 -6.84 1.70 -2.56
C GLU A 16 -6.78 0.24 -3.00
N GLY A 17 -7.94 -0.42 -3.09
CA GLY A 17 -8.04 -1.83 -3.46
C GLY A 17 -7.46 -2.15 -4.84
N PHE A 18 -7.50 -1.22 -5.80
CA PHE A 18 -6.86 -1.40 -7.11
C PHE A 18 -5.38 -1.07 -7.11
N THR A 19 -5.00 0.04 -6.49
CA THR A 19 -3.63 0.57 -6.59
C THR A 19 -2.65 -0.13 -5.67
N GLU A 20 -3.11 -0.71 -4.55
CA GLU A 20 -2.26 -1.46 -3.62
C GLU A 20 -1.67 -2.73 -4.25
N TRP A 21 -2.35 -3.31 -5.24
CA TRP A 21 -1.85 -4.50 -5.94
C TRP A 21 -0.88 -4.19 -7.07
N LEU A 22 -0.72 -2.91 -7.40
CA LEU A 22 0.14 -2.42 -8.45
C LEU A 22 1.35 -1.68 -7.85
N PRO A 23 2.54 -1.75 -8.45
CA PRO A 23 3.71 -1.04 -7.94
C PRO A 23 3.68 0.46 -8.30
N ILE A 24 2.57 1.16 -7.98
CA ILE A 24 2.31 2.55 -8.40
C ILE A 24 2.02 3.52 -7.26
N SER A 25 2.18 3.09 -6.00
CA SER A 25 1.87 3.85 -4.78
C SER A 25 0.36 4.13 -4.58
N SER A 26 -0.30 3.28 -3.83
CA SER A 26 -1.72 3.45 -3.44
C SER A 26 -1.94 4.75 -2.66
N THR A 27 -1.09 5.04 -1.68
CA THR A 27 -1.14 6.27 -0.88
C THR A 27 -1.07 7.52 -1.75
N GLY A 28 -0.19 7.53 -2.76
CA GLY A 28 -0.08 8.64 -3.70
C GLY A 28 -1.37 8.86 -4.48
N HIS A 29 -1.98 7.79 -5.00
CA HIS A 29 -3.26 7.88 -5.72
C HIS A 29 -4.40 8.33 -4.81
N MET A 30 -4.45 7.84 -3.58
CA MET A 30 -5.43 8.25 -2.59
C MET A 30 -5.37 9.75 -2.27
N ILE A 31 -4.16 10.29 -2.07
CA ILE A 31 -3.96 11.73 -1.85
C ILE A 31 -4.50 12.53 -3.03
N LEU A 32 -4.17 12.14 -4.27
CA LEU A 32 -4.64 12.86 -5.47
C LEU A 32 -6.15 12.76 -5.66
N VAL A 33 -6.74 11.61 -5.41
CA VAL A 33 -8.20 11.44 -5.52
C VAL A 33 -8.90 12.24 -4.44
N ASP A 34 -8.38 12.23 -3.20
CA ASP A 34 -8.95 13.02 -2.09
C ASP A 34 -8.85 14.54 -2.33
N GLU A 35 -7.78 15.02 -3.00
CA GLU A 35 -7.67 16.41 -3.46
C GLU A 35 -8.77 16.81 -4.45
N ILE A 36 -9.35 15.86 -5.19
CA ILE A 36 -10.43 16.10 -6.16
C ILE A 36 -11.78 16.00 -5.50
N ILE A 37 -12.01 14.95 -4.70
CA ILE A 37 -13.33 14.67 -4.13
C ILE A 37 -13.58 15.38 -2.80
N HIS A 38 -12.51 15.83 -2.13
CA HIS A 38 -12.51 16.51 -0.85
C HIS A 38 -13.36 15.81 0.21
N LEU A 39 -12.81 14.75 0.82
CA LEU A 39 -13.48 14.05 1.92
C LEU A 39 -13.58 14.97 3.15
N GLU A 40 -14.78 15.39 3.48
CA GLU A 40 -15.09 16.32 4.60
C GLU A 40 -15.23 15.57 5.92
N VAL A 41 -14.09 15.24 6.53
CA VAL A 41 -13.98 14.54 7.82
C VAL A 41 -12.90 15.18 8.67
N SER A 42 -12.90 14.89 9.98
CA SER A 42 -11.80 15.35 10.85
C SER A 42 -10.46 14.76 10.44
N GLU A 43 -9.36 15.47 10.66
CA GLU A 43 -8.02 15.02 10.37
C GLU A 43 -7.70 13.65 11.03
N ALA A 44 -8.05 13.52 12.31
CA ALA A 44 -7.89 12.28 13.06
C ALA A 44 -8.66 11.09 12.41
N PHE A 45 -9.86 11.34 11.88
CA PHE A 45 -10.59 10.31 11.14
C PHE A 45 -9.90 9.95 9.83
N ARG A 46 -9.41 10.95 9.10
CA ARG A 46 -8.70 10.77 7.82
C ARG A 46 -7.46 9.88 8.01
N GLU A 47 -6.63 10.18 9.00
CA GLU A 47 -5.43 9.39 9.30
C GLU A 47 -5.78 7.92 9.60
N VAL A 48 -6.74 7.70 10.49
CA VAL A 48 -7.20 6.34 10.84
C VAL A 48 -7.81 5.64 9.63
N PHE A 49 -8.62 6.33 8.85
CA PHE A 49 -9.27 5.79 7.67
C PHE A 49 -8.25 5.31 6.63
N MET A 50 -7.23 6.11 6.32
CA MET A 50 -6.17 5.74 5.38
C MET A 50 -5.45 4.45 5.80
N VAL A 51 -5.16 4.29 7.09
CA VAL A 51 -4.54 3.06 7.62
C VAL A 51 -5.49 1.87 7.58
N VAL A 52 -6.76 2.07 7.92
CA VAL A 52 -7.75 0.98 7.98
C VAL A 52 -8.06 0.40 6.60
N ILE A 53 -8.17 1.22 5.57
CA ILE A 53 -8.43 0.70 4.22
C ILE A 53 -7.22 -0.04 3.64
N GLN A 54 -5.99 0.39 3.95
CA GLN A 54 -4.77 -0.36 3.66
C GLN A 54 -4.78 -1.75 4.32
N LEU A 55 -5.18 -1.80 5.60
CA LEU A 55 -5.35 -3.07 6.30
C LEU A 55 -6.36 -3.98 5.57
N GLY A 56 -7.43 -3.42 5.02
CA GLY A 56 -8.41 -4.16 4.22
C GLY A 56 -7.77 -4.83 2.99
N ALA A 57 -6.94 -4.11 2.25
CA ALA A 57 -6.19 -4.65 1.11
C ALA A 57 -5.21 -5.76 1.52
N ILE A 58 -4.47 -5.56 2.63
CA ILE A 58 -3.57 -6.58 3.20
C ILE A 58 -4.33 -7.84 3.63
N LEU A 59 -5.49 -7.69 4.27
CA LEU A 59 -6.32 -8.83 4.68
C LEU A 59 -6.83 -9.63 3.48
N ALA A 60 -7.14 -8.99 2.36
CA ALA A 60 -7.51 -9.69 1.12
C ALA A 60 -6.39 -10.61 0.65
N VAL A 61 -5.12 -10.16 0.69
CA VAL A 61 -3.96 -11.02 0.38
C VAL A 61 -3.85 -12.19 1.35
N LEU A 62 -4.01 -11.94 2.65
CA LEU A 62 -3.94 -13.00 3.66
C LEU A 62 -5.02 -14.05 3.45
N VAL A 63 -6.24 -13.66 3.07
CA VAL A 63 -7.34 -14.58 2.80
C VAL A 63 -7.08 -15.39 1.53
N LEU A 64 -6.74 -14.73 0.41
CA LEU A 64 -6.52 -15.37 -0.88
C LEU A 64 -5.32 -16.33 -0.86
N TYR A 65 -4.25 -15.96 -0.18
CA TYR A 65 -3.02 -16.74 -0.12
C TYR A 65 -2.81 -17.44 1.21
N PHE A 66 -3.86 -17.60 2.02
CA PHE A 66 -3.77 -18.15 3.37
C PHE A 66 -2.96 -19.45 3.44
N HIS A 67 -3.30 -20.43 2.60
CA HIS A 67 -2.59 -21.72 2.60
C HIS A 67 -1.12 -21.58 2.15
N ARG A 68 -0.84 -20.65 1.25
CA ARG A 68 0.54 -20.41 0.77
C ARG A 68 1.39 -19.72 1.84
N LEU A 69 0.81 -18.78 2.58
CA LEU A 69 1.49 -17.99 3.61
C LEU A 69 1.56 -18.68 4.96
N ASN A 70 0.65 -19.62 5.26
CA ASN A 70 0.64 -20.34 6.52
C ASN A 70 1.70 -21.46 6.55
N PRO A 71 2.78 -21.33 7.37
CA PRO A 71 3.81 -22.36 7.50
C PRO A 71 3.31 -23.61 8.22
N PHE A 72 2.25 -23.52 8.99
CA PHE A 72 1.67 -24.61 9.77
C PHE A 72 0.55 -25.37 9.05
N SER A 73 0.31 -25.07 7.77
CA SER A 73 -0.75 -25.71 7.00
C SER A 73 -0.54 -27.24 6.94
N PRO A 74 -1.54 -28.07 7.35
CA PRO A 74 -1.44 -29.54 7.29
C PRO A 74 -1.34 -30.08 5.86
N ARG A 75 -1.72 -29.25 4.85
CA ARG A 75 -1.65 -29.61 3.44
C ARG A 75 -0.26 -29.45 2.83
N LYS A 76 0.72 -28.97 3.61
CA LYS A 76 2.09 -28.72 3.14
C LYS A 76 3.04 -29.84 3.57
N SER A 77 3.93 -30.23 2.66
CA SER A 77 5.09 -31.05 3.00
C SER A 77 6.10 -30.26 3.86
N ASP A 78 6.99 -30.96 4.56
CA ASP A 78 7.99 -30.30 5.41
C ASP A 78 8.95 -29.40 4.60
N ALA A 79 9.23 -29.76 3.34
CA ALA A 79 10.00 -28.90 2.44
C ALA A 79 9.26 -27.58 2.15
N GLN A 80 7.95 -27.66 1.90
CA GLN A 80 7.12 -26.48 1.65
C GLN A 80 6.95 -25.60 2.90
N LYS A 81 6.84 -26.19 4.09
CA LYS A 81 6.81 -25.47 5.38
C LYS A 81 8.11 -24.69 5.58
N ARG A 82 9.27 -25.34 5.39
CA ARG A 82 10.58 -24.69 5.46
C ARG A 82 10.73 -23.58 4.42
N GLY A 83 10.21 -23.77 3.20
CA GLY A 83 10.17 -22.75 2.16
C GLY A 83 9.36 -21.53 2.58
N THR A 84 8.19 -21.74 3.18
CA THR A 84 7.33 -20.67 3.70
C THR A 84 8.01 -19.91 4.84
N LEU A 85 8.65 -20.61 5.78
CA LEU A 85 9.39 -19.98 6.89
C LEU A 85 10.57 -19.15 6.36
N ARG A 86 11.30 -19.66 5.38
CA ARG A 86 12.38 -18.91 4.70
C ARG A 86 11.83 -17.65 4.02
N LEU A 87 10.65 -17.71 3.41
CA LEU A 87 9.99 -16.54 2.84
C LEU A 87 9.71 -15.49 3.91
N TRP A 88 9.14 -15.90 5.06
CA TRP A 88 8.88 -14.99 6.19
C TRP A 88 10.15 -14.34 6.72
N MET A 89 11.23 -15.11 6.88
CA MET A 89 12.53 -14.57 7.28
C MET A 89 13.05 -13.51 6.29
N LYS A 90 12.92 -13.78 4.98
CA LYS A 90 13.31 -12.80 3.95
C LYS A 90 12.47 -11.51 4.03
N ILE A 91 11.17 -11.62 4.29
CA ILE A 91 10.28 -10.47 4.46
C ILE A 91 10.73 -9.65 5.68
N VAL A 92 10.95 -10.28 6.83
CA VAL A 92 11.42 -9.60 8.05
C VAL A 92 12.75 -8.87 7.80
N VAL A 93 13.73 -9.54 7.19
CA VAL A 93 15.02 -8.92 6.85
C VAL A 93 14.85 -7.74 5.90
N ALA A 94 13.97 -7.85 4.90
CA ALA A 94 13.68 -6.76 3.96
C ALA A 94 12.97 -5.56 4.62
N CYS A 95 12.21 -5.77 5.69
CA CYS A 95 11.58 -4.69 6.44
C CYS A 95 12.54 -3.90 7.34
N ILE A 96 13.68 -4.48 7.72
CA ILE A 96 14.65 -3.81 8.62
C ILE A 96 15.13 -2.46 8.07
N PRO A 97 15.65 -2.36 6.82
CA PRO A 97 16.09 -1.08 6.28
C PRO A 97 14.96 -0.05 6.23
N ALA A 98 13.76 -0.47 5.83
CA ALA A 98 12.59 0.39 5.77
C ALA A 98 12.20 0.93 7.16
N ALA A 99 12.26 0.10 8.20
CA ALA A 99 11.97 0.51 9.57
C ALA A 99 13.08 1.45 10.11
N VAL A 100 14.35 1.10 9.92
CA VAL A 100 15.49 1.89 10.42
C VAL A 100 15.55 3.29 9.79
N VAL A 101 15.21 3.41 8.51
CA VAL A 101 15.23 4.69 7.79
C VAL A 101 13.88 5.40 7.87
N GLY A 102 12.78 4.66 7.70
CA GLY A 102 11.43 5.21 7.62
C GLY A 102 10.95 5.82 8.95
N LEU A 103 11.11 5.10 10.06
CA LEU A 103 10.62 5.59 11.36
C LEU A 103 11.24 6.94 11.79
N PRO A 104 12.57 7.16 11.70
CA PRO A 104 13.14 8.47 12.03
C PRO A 104 12.75 9.58 11.05
N LEU A 105 12.45 9.25 9.79
CA LEU A 105 12.11 10.21 8.75
C LEU A 105 10.59 10.42 8.58
N ASP A 106 9.76 9.75 9.37
CA ASP A 106 8.30 9.81 9.24
C ASP A 106 7.75 11.24 9.24
N ASN A 107 8.13 12.05 10.21
CA ASN A 107 7.71 13.46 10.29
C ASN A 107 8.18 14.31 9.08
N PHE A 108 9.32 13.99 8.51
CA PHE A 108 9.83 14.66 7.32
C PHE A 108 9.05 14.22 6.07
N MET A 109 8.80 12.93 5.94
CA MET A 109 8.03 12.36 4.84
C MET A 109 6.60 12.90 4.83
N ASN A 110 5.94 12.98 5.98
CA ASN A 110 4.59 13.52 6.10
C ASN A 110 4.47 14.97 5.63
N ARG A 111 5.50 15.79 5.84
CA ARG A 111 5.55 17.18 5.30
C ARG A 111 5.68 17.23 3.78
N LEU A 112 6.26 16.22 3.16
CA LEU A 112 6.39 16.11 1.70
C LEU A 112 5.15 15.49 1.03
N MET A 113 4.28 14.84 1.78
CA MET A 113 3.07 14.20 1.29
C MET A 113 1.96 15.24 0.99
N ASN A 114 2.18 16.02 -0.04
CA ASN A 114 1.19 16.95 -0.60
C ASN A 114 0.97 16.65 -2.08
N GLY A 115 -0.18 17.08 -2.64
CA GLY A 115 -0.60 16.76 -4.00
C GLY A 115 0.44 17.11 -5.06
N TYR A 116 1.18 18.23 -4.93
CA TYR A 116 2.19 18.64 -5.91
C TYR A 116 3.42 17.70 -5.93
N VAL A 117 3.97 17.40 -4.74
CA VAL A 117 5.13 16.50 -4.62
C VAL A 117 4.76 15.09 -5.05
N VAL A 118 3.60 14.62 -4.62
CA VAL A 118 3.09 13.28 -5.00
C VAL A 118 2.91 13.19 -6.52
N SER A 119 2.27 14.17 -7.15
CA SER A 119 2.09 14.20 -8.61
C SER A 119 3.43 14.18 -9.35
N ALA A 120 4.38 15.03 -8.93
CA ALA A 120 5.70 15.07 -9.53
C ALA A 120 6.44 13.73 -9.43
N MET A 121 6.38 13.07 -8.26
CA MET A 121 7.00 11.77 -8.04
C MET A 121 6.33 10.66 -8.83
N LEU A 122 5.00 10.63 -8.93
CA LEU A 122 4.28 9.65 -9.74
C LEU A 122 4.64 9.79 -11.23
N ILE A 123 4.74 11.01 -11.76
CA ILE A 123 5.16 11.25 -13.14
C ILE A 123 6.61 10.78 -13.34
N LEU A 124 7.51 11.14 -12.44
CA LEU A 124 8.94 10.78 -12.54
C LEU A 124 9.11 9.24 -12.52
N TYR A 125 8.48 8.55 -11.58
CA TYR A 125 8.53 7.09 -11.53
C TYR A 125 7.81 6.43 -12.71
N GLY A 126 6.69 6.98 -13.17
CA GLY A 126 6.01 6.49 -14.36
C GLY A 126 6.90 6.55 -15.61
N VAL A 127 7.56 7.67 -15.84
CA VAL A 127 8.55 7.82 -16.94
C VAL A 127 9.71 6.82 -16.76
N PHE A 128 10.22 6.69 -15.55
CA PHE A 128 11.30 5.75 -15.26
C PHE A 128 10.90 4.29 -15.56
N PHE A 129 9.69 3.87 -15.18
CA PHE A 129 9.18 2.53 -15.52
C PHE A 129 9.05 2.32 -17.03
N ILE A 130 8.52 3.29 -17.77
CA ILE A 130 8.41 3.22 -19.23
C ILE A 130 9.80 3.04 -19.87
N VAL A 131 10.78 3.83 -19.43
CA VAL A 131 12.15 3.73 -19.96
C VAL A 131 12.78 2.37 -19.63
N LEU A 132 12.57 1.84 -18.43
CA LEU A 132 13.08 0.52 -18.05
C LEU A 132 12.44 -0.60 -18.86
N GLU A 133 11.12 -0.54 -19.08
CA GLU A 133 10.40 -1.57 -19.82
C GLU A 133 10.81 -1.56 -21.29
N ASN A 134 10.90 -0.40 -21.91
CA ASN A 134 11.35 -0.27 -23.31
C ASN A 134 12.81 -0.72 -23.54
N ARG A 135 13.63 -0.80 -22.48
CA ARG A 135 15.01 -1.32 -22.60
C ARG A 135 15.10 -2.85 -22.52
N LYS A 136 14.03 -3.52 -22.09
CA LYS A 136 13.98 -4.98 -21.97
C LYS A 136 13.45 -5.67 -23.24
N THR A 137 12.89 -4.91 -24.16
CA THR A 137 12.44 -5.37 -25.48
C THR A 137 13.56 -5.19 -26.49
#